data_f0019f00a180a5797ba92f0305e80a41
#
_entry.id   f0019f00a180a5797ba92f0305e80a41
#
_cell.length_a   1.000
_cell.length_b   1.000
_cell.length_c   1.000
_cell.angle_alpha   90.00
_cell.angle_beta   90.00
_cell.angle_gamma   90.00
#
_symmetry.space_group_name_H-M   'P 1'
#
loop_
_entity.id
_entity.type
_entity.pdbx_description
1 polymer ?
#
loop_
_entity_poly.entity_id
_entity_poly.type
_entity_poly.pdbx_seq_one_letter_code
_entity_poly.pdbx_strand_id
1 'polypeptide(L)'
;MENGVDMPRGRVSETEVIAATADYDLPEGVPVFLFVGRMMWYKGLRIILDALKLLQAGGQDFRMVFIGSGADAAEVQEYAKPLGSKCIFTGAISQRETLRAWYCRADLFLFPSSYDTNGLVVREAAASDLAAVLIKESCAAEGVVDGETGFLIEENAGAMASKLQAICRTPECMAEVGRQAGERLYLSWADAVKRAEDRYGIVMENYRMGRYDDHHRPMDGVLNAQGSIMDALAKLRDLGDGLAERYREGWDEHREGI
;
A
#
# COMPACT_ATOMS: atom_id res chain seq x y z
N MET A 1 -4.11 -4.57 -11.48
CA MET A 1 -3.30 -3.42 -11.93
C MET A 1 -2.35 -3.08 -10.80
N GLU A 2 -1.06 -2.97 -11.07
CA GLU A 2 -0.08 -2.63 -10.03
C GLU A 2 -0.23 -1.16 -9.63
N ASN A 3 -0.16 -0.88 -8.33
CA ASN A 3 -0.18 0.50 -7.84
C ASN A 3 1.25 1.03 -7.75
N GLY A 4 1.45 2.24 -8.23
CA GLY A 4 2.67 3.00 -7.98
C GLY A 4 2.68 3.63 -6.58
N VAL A 5 3.83 4.14 -6.17
CA VAL A 5 3.98 4.96 -4.97
C VAL A 5 4.37 6.38 -5.34
N ASP A 6 3.91 7.32 -4.52
CA ASP A 6 4.19 8.75 -4.66
C ASP A 6 5.43 9.14 -3.81
N MET A 7 6.42 8.26 -3.82
CA MET A 7 7.68 8.43 -3.12
C MET A 7 8.82 8.26 -4.14
N PRO A 8 9.68 9.25 -4.36
CA PRO A 8 10.79 9.10 -5.29
C PRO A 8 11.78 8.07 -4.77
N ARG A 9 12.35 7.28 -5.70
CA ARG A 9 13.39 6.33 -5.37
C ARG A 9 14.67 7.02 -4.90
N GLY A 10 15.33 6.41 -3.96
CA GLY A 10 16.61 6.82 -3.42
C GLY A 10 16.53 7.29 -1.97
N ARG A 11 17.68 7.29 -1.33
CA ARG A 11 17.80 7.72 0.06
C ARG A 11 17.88 9.25 0.15
N VAL A 12 17.30 9.80 1.21
CA VAL A 12 17.49 11.23 1.56
C VAL A 12 18.90 11.45 2.13
N SER A 13 19.31 12.70 2.24
CA SER A 13 20.63 13.03 2.80
C SER A 13 20.73 12.61 4.28
N GLU A 14 21.95 12.32 4.73
CA GLU A 14 22.20 11.97 6.12
C GLU A 14 21.77 13.10 7.08
N THR A 15 21.94 14.35 6.68
CA THR A 15 21.49 15.52 7.45
C THR A 15 19.98 15.51 7.68
N GLU A 16 19.19 15.15 6.66
CA GLU A 16 17.73 15.03 6.78
C GLU A 16 17.33 13.87 7.68
N VAL A 17 18.05 12.74 7.60
CA VAL A 17 17.83 11.59 8.49
C VAL A 17 18.09 11.98 9.94
N ILE A 18 19.23 12.61 10.22
CA ILE A 18 19.61 13.06 11.57
C ILE A 18 18.56 14.05 12.10
N ALA A 19 18.18 15.05 11.30
CA ALA A 19 17.20 16.05 11.72
C ALA A 19 15.83 15.43 12.06
N ALA A 20 15.38 14.42 11.30
CA ALA A 20 14.09 13.76 11.54
C ALA A 20 14.09 12.82 12.75
N THR A 21 15.27 12.37 13.19
CA THR A 21 15.42 11.33 14.23
C THR A 21 16.14 11.81 15.50
N ALA A 22 16.54 13.08 15.56
CA ALA A 22 17.36 13.66 16.64
C ALA A 22 16.74 13.52 18.05
N ASP A 23 15.42 13.53 18.15
CA ASP A 23 14.71 13.48 19.43
C ASP A 23 14.55 12.04 19.97
N TYR A 24 15.07 11.03 19.25
CA TYR A 24 14.86 9.63 19.59
C TYR A 24 16.18 8.91 19.93
N ASP A 25 16.13 8.01 20.93
CA ASP A 25 17.27 7.19 21.33
C ASP A 25 17.51 6.05 20.32
N LEU A 26 18.36 6.30 19.34
CA LEU A 26 18.76 5.36 18.28
C LEU A 26 20.27 5.12 18.31
N PRO A 27 20.79 4.29 19.24
CA PRO A 27 22.22 4.07 19.41
C PRO A 27 22.89 3.52 18.14
N GLU A 28 24.12 3.91 17.94
CA GLU A 28 24.93 3.37 16.84
C GLU A 28 25.18 1.86 17.02
N GLY A 29 25.14 1.11 15.91
CA GLY A 29 25.33 -0.35 15.92
C GLY A 29 24.12 -1.15 16.44
N VAL A 30 23.05 -0.50 16.86
CA VAL A 30 21.80 -1.16 17.27
C VAL A 30 20.81 -1.12 16.10
N PRO A 31 20.33 -2.28 15.63
CA PRO A 31 19.40 -2.31 14.50
C PRO A 31 18.09 -1.58 14.82
N VAL A 32 17.61 -0.79 13.85
CA VAL A 32 16.37 -0.05 13.92
C VAL A 32 15.35 -0.71 13.00
N PHE A 33 14.29 -1.23 13.59
CA PHE A 33 13.15 -1.79 12.89
C PHE A 33 12.07 -0.73 12.76
N LEU A 34 11.32 -0.76 11.66
CA LEU A 34 10.27 0.20 11.35
C LEU A 34 8.97 -0.50 11.00
N PHE A 35 7.87 0.02 11.51
CA PHE A 35 6.51 -0.23 11.04
C PHE A 35 5.87 1.09 10.67
N VAL A 36 5.22 1.15 9.52
CA VAL A 36 4.42 2.30 9.07
C VAL A 36 3.03 1.82 8.70
N GLY A 37 2.01 2.40 9.30
CA GLY A 37 0.64 2.04 8.99
C GLY A 37 -0.37 2.35 10.08
N ARG A 38 -1.62 1.97 9.83
CA ARG A 38 -2.66 2.10 10.85
C ARG A 38 -2.35 1.17 12.03
N MET A 39 -2.39 1.72 13.25
CA MET A 39 -2.23 0.95 14.49
C MET A 39 -3.50 0.15 14.77
N MET A 40 -3.59 -1.02 14.15
CA MET A 40 -4.68 -1.96 14.27
C MET A 40 -4.12 -3.38 14.35
N TRP A 41 -4.65 -4.22 15.24
CA TRP A 41 -4.13 -5.56 15.50
C TRP A 41 -4.02 -6.44 14.26
N TYR A 42 -4.96 -6.30 13.31
CA TYR A 42 -4.95 -7.07 12.06
C TYR A 42 -3.77 -6.75 11.12
N LYS A 43 -3.01 -5.68 11.40
CA LYS A 43 -1.78 -5.35 10.67
C LYS A 43 -0.55 -6.15 11.16
N GLY A 44 -0.78 -7.18 11.98
CA GLY A 44 0.27 -8.06 12.46
C GLY A 44 1.09 -7.50 13.62
N LEU A 45 0.62 -6.43 14.28
CA LEU A 45 1.35 -5.77 15.37
C LEU A 45 1.61 -6.72 16.54
N ARG A 46 0.71 -7.69 16.80
CA ARG A 46 0.91 -8.71 17.82
C ARG A 46 2.09 -9.62 17.47
N ILE A 47 2.21 -10.03 16.19
CA ILE A 47 3.33 -10.86 15.72
C ILE A 47 4.65 -10.10 15.92
N ILE A 48 4.69 -8.80 15.56
CA ILE A 48 5.88 -7.95 15.78
C ILE A 48 6.25 -7.93 17.26
N LEU A 49 5.32 -7.53 18.14
CA LEU A 49 5.61 -7.33 19.54
C LEU A 49 6.01 -8.63 20.27
N ASP A 50 5.37 -9.74 19.94
CA ASP A 50 5.72 -11.03 20.53
C ASP A 50 7.07 -11.55 19.99
N ALA A 51 7.38 -11.34 18.72
CA ALA A 51 8.70 -11.64 18.15
C ALA A 51 9.81 -10.81 18.81
N LEU A 52 9.57 -9.53 19.07
CA LEU A 52 10.52 -8.64 19.74
C LEU A 52 10.74 -9.03 21.19
N LYS A 53 9.72 -9.51 21.91
CA LYS A 53 9.89 -10.09 23.28
C LYS A 53 10.80 -11.33 23.26
N LEU A 54 10.61 -12.20 22.25
CA LEU A 54 11.50 -13.37 22.07
C LEU A 54 12.93 -12.96 21.73
N LEU A 55 13.08 -11.94 20.85
CA LEU A 55 14.39 -11.41 20.47
C LEU A 55 15.13 -10.81 21.68
N GLN A 56 14.43 -10.02 22.49
CA GLN A 56 14.94 -9.46 23.74
C GLN A 56 15.34 -10.55 24.74
N ALA A 57 14.51 -11.57 24.91
CA ALA A 57 14.83 -12.72 25.77
C ALA A 57 16.08 -13.48 25.29
N GLY A 58 16.34 -13.49 23.98
CA GLY A 58 17.55 -14.02 23.37
C GLY A 58 18.79 -13.12 23.49
N GLY A 59 18.69 -11.95 24.15
CA GLY A 59 19.79 -11.02 24.39
C GLY A 59 20.12 -10.10 23.21
N GLN A 60 19.31 -10.08 22.14
CA GLN A 60 19.50 -9.18 21.01
C GLN A 60 19.00 -7.78 21.36
N ASP A 61 19.84 -6.75 21.18
CA ASP A 61 19.38 -5.36 21.26
C ASP A 61 18.81 -4.88 19.92
N PHE A 62 17.84 -3.95 20.00
CA PHE A 62 17.17 -3.35 18.85
C PHE A 62 16.44 -2.05 19.26
N ARG A 63 16.04 -1.28 18.26
CA ARG A 63 14.98 -0.27 18.40
C ARG A 63 13.86 -0.57 17.43
N MET A 64 12.64 -0.44 17.89
CA MET A 64 11.44 -0.63 17.07
C MET A 64 10.65 0.65 17.03
N VAL A 65 10.47 1.21 15.84
CA VAL A 65 9.75 2.47 15.62
C VAL A 65 8.41 2.16 14.97
N PHE A 66 7.34 2.63 15.59
CA PHE A 66 5.98 2.54 15.08
C PHE A 66 5.51 3.92 14.65
N ILE A 67 5.24 4.06 13.34
CA ILE A 67 4.72 5.30 12.74
C ILE A 67 3.28 5.09 12.31
N GLY A 68 2.37 5.86 12.87
CA GLY A 68 0.96 5.83 12.51
C GLY A 68 0.05 6.03 13.71
N SER A 69 -1.25 5.97 13.44
CA SER A 69 -2.31 6.03 14.44
C SER A 69 -3.40 5.00 14.10
N GLY A 70 -4.30 4.73 15.03
CA GLY A 70 -5.39 3.79 14.79
C GLY A 70 -6.18 3.50 16.06
N ALA A 71 -7.28 2.77 15.91
CA ALA A 71 -8.17 2.47 17.00
C ALA A 71 -7.49 1.69 18.13
N ASP A 72 -6.55 0.82 17.79
CA ASP A 72 -5.88 -0.06 18.76
C ASP A 72 -4.56 0.53 19.29
N ALA A 73 -4.22 1.79 18.94
CA ALA A 73 -2.92 2.38 19.26
C ALA A 73 -2.60 2.36 20.77
N ALA A 74 -3.58 2.68 21.62
CA ALA A 74 -3.39 2.66 23.07
C ALA A 74 -3.14 1.24 23.61
N GLU A 75 -3.88 0.25 23.11
CA GLU A 75 -3.69 -1.16 23.50
C GLU A 75 -2.34 -1.70 23.02
N VAL A 76 -1.92 -1.33 21.79
CA VAL A 76 -0.60 -1.71 21.23
C VAL A 76 0.53 -1.14 22.08
N GLN A 77 0.45 0.13 22.50
CA GLN A 77 1.42 0.75 23.40
C GLN A 77 1.46 0.05 24.77
N GLU A 78 0.29 -0.26 25.33
CA GLU A 78 0.20 -0.99 26.60
C GLU A 78 0.85 -2.37 26.47
N TYR A 79 0.57 -3.09 25.38
CA TYR A 79 1.11 -4.42 25.11
C TYR A 79 2.65 -4.41 24.88
N ALA A 80 3.17 -3.28 24.42
CA ALA A 80 4.60 -3.07 24.19
C ALA A 80 5.39 -2.72 25.46
N LYS A 81 4.75 -2.36 26.59
CA LYS A 81 5.43 -1.94 27.83
C LYS A 81 6.56 -2.85 28.31
N PRO A 82 6.46 -4.19 28.22
CA PRO A 82 7.59 -5.07 28.61
C PRO A 82 8.87 -4.84 27.81
N LEU A 83 8.79 -4.24 26.63
CA LEU A 83 9.94 -3.89 25.79
C LEU A 83 10.59 -2.55 26.18
N GLY A 84 9.92 -1.76 27.03
CA GLY A 84 10.43 -0.49 27.55
C GLY A 84 10.74 0.53 26.47
N SER A 85 11.85 1.25 26.63
CA SER A 85 12.29 2.29 25.71
C SER A 85 12.75 1.79 24.33
N LYS A 86 12.83 0.47 24.13
CA LYS A 86 13.14 -0.11 22.81
C LYS A 86 12.03 0.09 21.79
N CYS A 87 10.78 0.31 22.23
CA CYS A 87 9.64 0.61 21.38
C CYS A 87 9.35 2.12 21.39
N ILE A 88 9.42 2.73 20.24
CA ILE A 88 9.21 4.16 19.99
C ILE A 88 7.92 4.32 19.19
N PHE A 89 7.00 5.15 19.68
CA PHE A 89 5.72 5.47 19.03
C PHE A 89 5.72 6.95 18.68
N THR A 90 5.85 7.28 17.40
CA THR A 90 5.91 8.67 16.93
C THR A 90 4.54 9.30 16.70
N GLY A 91 3.46 8.48 16.66
CA GLY A 91 2.19 8.91 16.12
C GLY A 91 2.20 8.96 14.58
N ALA A 92 1.19 9.58 13.98
CA ALA A 92 1.12 9.72 12.53
C ALA A 92 2.02 10.86 12.05
N ILE A 93 2.84 10.57 11.04
CA ILE A 93 3.69 11.56 10.37
C ILE A 93 3.05 11.89 9.02
N SER A 94 2.62 13.14 8.83
CA SER A 94 1.99 13.62 7.61
C SER A 94 3.01 14.22 6.61
N GLN A 95 4.16 14.67 7.10
CA GLN A 95 5.21 15.25 6.27
C GLN A 95 5.96 14.13 5.56
N ARG A 96 5.91 14.14 4.23
CA ARG A 96 6.46 13.08 3.39
C ARG A 96 7.98 12.95 3.52
N GLU A 97 8.69 14.06 3.58
CA GLU A 97 10.13 14.11 3.73
C GLU A 97 10.58 13.50 5.06
N THR A 98 9.89 13.81 6.14
CA THR A 98 10.15 13.22 7.47
C THR A 98 9.89 11.71 7.45
N LEU A 99 8.79 11.26 6.82
CA LEU A 99 8.51 9.84 6.69
C LEU A 99 9.59 9.12 5.86
N ARG A 100 10.07 9.73 4.77
CA ARG A 100 11.18 9.20 3.97
C ARG A 100 12.47 9.08 4.78
N ALA A 101 12.75 10.08 5.61
CA ALA A 101 13.93 10.04 6.49
C ALA A 101 13.85 8.84 7.45
N TRP A 102 12.69 8.50 7.98
CA TRP A 102 12.49 7.32 8.79
C TRP A 102 12.68 6.01 8.03
N TYR A 103 12.18 5.88 6.79
CA TYR A 103 12.48 4.74 5.94
C TYR A 103 13.98 4.62 5.66
N CYS A 104 14.69 5.74 5.48
CA CYS A 104 16.13 5.75 5.28
C CYS A 104 16.93 5.47 6.56
N ARG A 105 16.40 5.78 7.76
CA ARG A 105 17.07 5.50 9.05
C ARG A 105 16.98 4.04 9.46
N ALA A 106 15.89 3.39 9.09
CA ALA A 106 15.64 2.02 9.49
C ALA A 106 16.55 1.02 8.75
N ASP A 107 16.80 -0.12 9.39
CA ASP A 107 17.57 -1.24 8.85
C ASP A 107 16.66 -2.33 8.30
N LEU A 108 15.42 -2.47 8.84
CA LEU A 108 14.39 -3.39 8.35
C LEU A 108 12.99 -2.80 8.54
N PHE A 109 12.13 -3.06 7.56
CA PHE A 109 10.71 -2.77 7.61
C PHE A 109 9.92 -4.02 8.01
N LEU A 110 9.20 -3.97 9.12
CA LEU A 110 8.42 -5.10 9.63
C LEU A 110 6.94 -4.92 9.31
N PHE A 111 6.40 -5.74 8.42
CA PHE A 111 5.01 -5.62 7.99
C PHE A 111 4.33 -6.99 7.83
N PRO A 112 4.13 -7.74 8.93
CA PRO A 112 3.49 -9.06 8.92
C PRO A 112 1.96 -8.93 8.89
N SER A 113 1.44 -8.24 7.87
CA SER A 113 0.00 -8.09 7.65
C SER A 113 -0.49 -9.12 6.65
N SER A 114 -1.47 -9.95 7.06
CA SER A 114 -2.18 -10.87 6.17
C SER A 114 -3.39 -10.21 5.48
N TYR A 115 -3.85 -9.05 5.98
CA TYR A 115 -5.02 -8.30 5.49
C TYR A 115 -4.63 -6.99 4.81
N ASP A 116 -3.65 -7.02 3.92
CA ASP A 116 -3.33 -5.86 3.09
C ASP A 116 -3.71 -6.10 1.64
N THR A 117 -4.24 -5.08 0.97
CA THR A 117 -4.70 -5.23 -0.43
C THR A 117 -3.58 -5.05 -1.44
N ASN A 118 -2.55 -4.26 -1.12
CA ASN A 118 -1.53 -3.86 -2.11
C ASN A 118 -0.14 -3.57 -1.54
N GLY A 119 0.01 -3.55 -0.22
CA GLY A 119 1.33 -3.34 0.39
C GLY A 119 2.05 -2.06 -0.04
N LEU A 120 1.34 -0.94 -0.26
CA LEU A 120 1.98 0.32 -0.73
C LEU A 120 3.15 0.72 0.15
N VAL A 121 3.04 0.54 1.47
CA VAL A 121 4.11 0.82 2.43
C VAL A 121 5.36 -0.06 2.21
N VAL A 122 5.21 -1.25 1.63
CA VAL A 122 6.34 -2.12 1.24
C VAL A 122 7.08 -1.53 0.04
N ARG A 123 6.34 -0.98 -0.92
CA ARG A 123 6.93 -0.27 -2.08
C ARG A 123 7.56 1.07 -1.66
N GLU A 124 7.01 1.74 -0.64
CA GLU A 124 7.61 2.94 -0.03
C GLU A 124 8.93 2.59 0.68
N ALA A 125 8.98 1.47 1.42
CA ALA A 125 10.21 0.95 1.99
C ALA A 125 11.24 0.64 0.90
N ALA A 126 10.83 -0.06 -0.17
CA ALA A 126 11.67 -0.36 -1.32
C ALA A 126 12.18 0.92 -2.02
N ALA A 127 11.38 2.00 -2.09
CA ALA A 127 11.82 3.29 -2.64
C ALA A 127 13.03 3.89 -1.88
N SER A 128 13.18 3.52 -0.61
CA SER A 128 14.28 3.95 0.27
C SER A 128 15.39 2.90 0.44
N ASP A 129 15.41 1.88 -0.43
CA ASP A 129 16.32 0.72 -0.36
C ASP A 129 16.26 -0.01 1.01
N LEU A 130 15.06 -0.10 1.59
CA LEU A 130 14.80 -0.76 2.87
C LEU A 130 14.15 -2.12 2.66
N ALA A 131 14.79 -3.18 3.14
CA ALA A 131 14.27 -4.54 3.07
C ALA A 131 13.06 -4.72 4.01
N ALA A 132 12.04 -5.44 3.53
CA ALA A 132 10.84 -5.75 4.32
C ALA A 132 10.82 -7.20 4.81
N VAL A 133 10.27 -7.42 6.01
CA VAL A 133 9.91 -8.75 6.54
C VAL A 133 8.40 -8.89 6.46
N LEU A 134 7.93 -9.88 5.69
CA LEU A 134 6.54 -10.05 5.28
C LEU A 134 6.07 -11.48 5.55
N ILE A 135 4.76 -11.68 5.68
CA ILE A 135 4.16 -13.00 5.70
C ILE A 135 4.19 -13.60 4.30
N LYS A 136 4.68 -14.82 4.19
CA LYS A 136 4.66 -15.62 2.96
C LYS A 136 3.23 -15.74 2.41
N GLU A 137 3.09 -15.62 1.09
CA GLU A 137 1.79 -15.72 0.39
C GLU A 137 0.77 -14.62 0.74
N SER A 138 1.16 -13.59 1.51
CA SER A 138 0.31 -12.41 1.70
C SER A 138 0.30 -11.51 0.46
N CYS A 139 -0.77 -10.73 0.28
CA CYS A 139 -0.82 -9.74 -0.81
C CYS A 139 0.31 -8.70 -0.72
N ALA A 140 0.78 -8.39 0.49
CA ALA A 140 1.91 -7.49 0.70
C ALA A 140 3.25 -8.06 0.23
N ALA A 141 3.37 -9.40 0.13
CA ALA A 141 4.56 -10.11 -0.34
C ALA A 141 4.56 -10.39 -1.86
N GLU A 142 3.57 -9.86 -2.59
CA GLU A 142 3.51 -10.06 -4.05
C GLU A 142 4.78 -9.54 -4.74
N GLY A 143 5.44 -10.42 -5.49
CA GLY A 143 6.69 -10.12 -6.20
C GLY A 143 7.95 -10.16 -5.33
N VAL A 144 7.83 -10.42 -4.03
CA VAL A 144 8.98 -10.55 -3.11
C VAL A 144 9.58 -11.94 -3.18
N VAL A 145 10.90 -12.00 -3.33
CA VAL A 145 11.70 -13.23 -3.30
C VAL A 145 12.49 -13.28 -2.00
N ASP A 146 12.31 -14.36 -1.21
CA ASP A 146 12.94 -14.50 0.12
C ASP A 146 14.47 -14.46 0.03
N GLY A 147 15.09 -13.58 0.80
CA GLY A 147 16.54 -13.38 0.81
C GLY A 147 17.11 -12.58 -0.36
N GLU A 148 16.29 -12.20 -1.36
CA GLU A 148 16.71 -11.37 -2.49
C GLU A 148 16.11 -9.96 -2.45
N THR A 149 14.78 -9.85 -2.40
CA THR A 149 14.07 -8.57 -2.44
C THR A 149 13.25 -8.30 -1.19
N GLY A 150 13.36 -9.16 -0.18
CA GLY A 150 12.71 -9.07 1.12
C GLY A 150 12.91 -10.37 1.88
N PHE A 151 12.31 -10.47 3.05
CA PHE A 151 12.37 -11.66 3.88
C PHE A 151 10.96 -12.16 4.14
N LEU A 152 10.74 -13.44 3.91
CA LEU A 152 9.44 -14.08 4.09
C LEU A 152 9.43 -14.94 5.36
N ILE A 153 8.32 -14.87 6.09
CA ILE A 153 8.10 -15.63 7.32
C ILE A 153 6.75 -16.33 7.28
N GLU A 154 6.60 -17.40 8.06
CA GLU A 154 5.29 -17.94 8.41
C GLU A 154 4.56 -16.97 9.37
N GLU A 155 3.22 -17.00 9.38
CA GLU A 155 2.38 -16.07 10.15
C GLU A 155 2.43 -16.38 11.67
N ASN A 156 3.60 -16.24 12.28
CA ASN A 156 3.76 -16.38 13.73
C ASN A 156 5.00 -15.65 14.26
N ALA A 157 4.96 -15.32 15.55
CA ALA A 157 6.00 -14.59 16.23
C ALA A 157 7.34 -15.34 16.31
N GLY A 158 7.29 -16.68 16.45
CA GLY A 158 8.50 -17.51 16.52
C GLY A 158 9.29 -17.52 15.22
N ALA A 159 8.59 -17.62 14.08
CA ALA A 159 9.20 -17.53 12.75
C ALA A 159 9.82 -16.15 12.52
N MET A 160 9.11 -15.08 12.92
CA MET A 160 9.64 -13.72 12.83
C MET A 160 10.87 -13.51 13.70
N ALA A 161 10.83 -13.92 14.97
CA ALA A 161 11.96 -13.80 15.88
C ALA A 161 13.21 -14.54 15.36
N SER A 162 13.03 -15.76 14.87
CA SER A 162 14.11 -16.57 14.30
C SER A 162 14.71 -15.93 13.06
N LYS A 163 13.87 -15.37 12.16
CA LYS A 163 14.31 -14.65 10.96
C LYS A 163 15.08 -13.40 11.35
N LEU A 164 14.55 -12.57 12.26
CA LEU A 164 15.23 -11.35 12.75
C LEU A 164 16.57 -11.67 13.41
N GLN A 165 16.63 -12.72 14.24
CA GLN A 165 17.89 -13.14 14.87
C GLN A 165 18.93 -13.58 13.85
N ALA A 166 18.53 -14.28 12.80
CA ALA A 166 19.43 -14.69 11.73
C ALA A 166 19.95 -13.48 10.93
N ILE A 167 19.08 -12.54 10.57
CA ILE A 167 19.41 -11.35 9.80
C ILE A 167 20.33 -10.40 10.60
N CYS A 168 20.07 -10.21 11.90
CA CYS A 168 20.91 -9.33 12.76
C CYS A 168 22.35 -9.84 12.92
N ARG A 169 22.65 -11.11 12.62
CA ARG A 169 24.02 -11.65 12.61
C ARG A 169 24.79 -11.30 11.34
N THR A 170 24.12 -10.87 10.30
CA THR A 170 24.69 -10.53 8.99
C THR A 170 24.11 -9.21 8.50
N PRO A 171 24.44 -8.06 9.14
CA PRO A 171 23.83 -6.76 8.84
C PRO A 171 23.96 -6.36 7.36
N GLU A 172 25.05 -6.76 6.69
CA GLU A 172 25.29 -6.46 5.27
C GLU A 172 24.19 -7.06 4.38
N CYS A 173 23.57 -8.16 4.79
CA CYS A 173 22.47 -8.80 4.08
C CYS A 173 21.23 -7.88 4.02
N MET A 174 20.96 -7.11 5.10
CA MET A 174 19.82 -6.17 5.13
C MET A 174 19.95 -5.10 4.05
N ALA A 175 21.13 -4.48 3.96
CA ALA A 175 21.39 -3.43 2.98
C ALA A 175 21.32 -3.94 1.53
N GLU A 176 21.90 -5.12 1.26
CA GLU A 176 21.90 -5.70 -0.08
C GLU A 176 20.49 -6.10 -0.51
N VAL A 177 19.71 -6.76 0.34
CA VAL A 177 18.31 -7.12 0.07
C VAL A 177 17.46 -5.87 -0.12
N GLY A 178 17.68 -4.83 0.68
CA GLY A 178 17.01 -3.54 0.53
C GLY A 178 17.29 -2.87 -0.81
N ARG A 179 18.55 -2.86 -1.25
CA ARG A 179 18.95 -2.33 -2.55
C ARG A 179 18.27 -3.08 -3.70
N GLN A 180 18.24 -4.41 -3.63
CA GLN A 180 17.54 -5.24 -4.63
C GLN A 180 16.03 -5.03 -4.60
N ALA A 181 15.43 -4.83 -3.41
CA ALA A 181 14.02 -4.45 -3.29
C ALA A 181 13.76 -3.12 -4.02
N GLY A 182 14.60 -2.11 -3.82
CA GLY A 182 14.53 -0.83 -4.53
C GLY A 182 14.63 -0.96 -6.05
N GLU A 183 15.42 -1.90 -6.54
CA GLU A 183 15.58 -2.12 -7.98
C GLU A 183 14.40 -2.85 -8.62
N ARG A 184 13.81 -3.81 -7.91
CA ARG A 184 12.83 -4.74 -8.49
C ARG A 184 11.38 -4.49 -8.07
N LEU A 185 11.15 -3.95 -6.86
CA LEU A 185 9.80 -3.77 -6.31
C LEU A 185 9.31 -2.33 -6.38
N TYR A 186 10.23 -1.36 -6.49
CA TYR A 186 9.84 0.03 -6.65
C TYR A 186 9.09 0.25 -7.95
N LEU A 187 7.97 0.96 -7.86
CA LEU A 187 7.18 1.37 -9.01
C LEU A 187 6.64 2.77 -8.77
N SER A 188 7.02 3.74 -9.61
CA SER A 188 6.42 5.07 -9.56
C SER A 188 4.99 5.06 -10.12
N TRP A 189 4.16 6.04 -9.74
CA TRP A 189 2.85 6.19 -10.38
C TRP A 189 2.95 6.42 -11.89
N ALA A 190 3.95 7.15 -12.34
CA ALA A 190 4.17 7.39 -13.78
C ALA A 190 4.41 6.07 -14.54
N ASP A 191 5.27 5.20 -13.99
CA ASP A 191 5.55 3.89 -14.58
C ASP A 191 4.35 2.95 -14.48
N ALA A 192 3.60 2.99 -13.36
CA ALA A 192 2.39 2.19 -13.19
C ALA A 192 1.32 2.56 -14.23
N VAL A 193 1.10 3.85 -14.46
CA VAL A 193 0.17 4.35 -15.50
C VAL A 193 0.63 3.91 -16.88
N LYS A 194 1.91 4.09 -17.21
CA LYS A 194 2.47 3.66 -18.51
C LYS A 194 2.28 2.15 -18.74
N ARG A 195 2.59 1.31 -17.74
CA ARG A 195 2.33 -0.14 -17.83
C ARG A 195 0.85 -0.46 -18.03
N ALA A 196 -0.05 0.31 -17.41
CA ALA A 196 -1.48 0.15 -17.59
C ALA A 196 -1.91 0.50 -19.03
N GLU A 197 -1.42 1.62 -19.58
CA GLU A 197 -1.67 2.04 -20.96
C GLU A 197 -1.21 0.99 -21.96
N ASP A 198 0.02 0.48 -21.82
CA ASP A 198 0.57 -0.59 -22.67
C ASP A 198 -0.31 -1.85 -22.62
N ARG A 199 -0.78 -2.20 -21.42
CA ARG A 199 -1.65 -3.37 -21.22
C ARG A 199 -3.03 -3.17 -21.84
N TYR A 200 -3.63 -1.99 -21.74
CA TYR A 200 -4.87 -1.64 -22.43
C TYR A 200 -4.70 -1.73 -23.96
N GLY A 201 -3.58 -1.25 -24.49
CA GLY A 201 -3.25 -1.39 -25.90
C GLY A 201 -3.28 -2.84 -26.38
N ILE A 202 -2.61 -3.74 -25.64
CA ILE A 202 -2.60 -5.18 -25.93
C ILE A 202 -4.01 -5.80 -25.85
N VAL A 203 -4.79 -5.45 -24.82
CA VAL A 203 -6.17 -5.96 -24.65
C VAL A 203 -7.03 -5.51 -25.82
N MET A 204 -6.97 -4.24 -26.21
CA MET A 204 -7.74 -3.69 -27.33
C MET A 204 -7.33 -4.36 -28.66
N GLU A 205 -6.06 -4.59 -28.90
CA GLU A 205 -5.59 -5.28 -30.09
C GLU A 205 -6.08 -6.72 -30.15
N ASN A 206 -5.96 -7.45 -29.04
CA ASN A 206 -6.45 -8.83 -28.93
C ASN A 206 -7.97 -8.90 -29.15
N TYR A 207 -8.73 -7.94 -28.64
CA TYR A 207 -10.16 -7.83 -28.88
C TYR A 207 -10.48 -7.62 -30.37
N ARG A 208 -9.78 -6.68 -31.02
CA ARG A 208 -9.93 -6.40 -32.47
C ARG A 208 -9.58 -7.62 -33.33
N MET A 209 -8.62 -8.44 -32.89
CA MET A 209 -8.23 -9.67 -33.57
C MET A 209 -9.14 -10.87 -33.26
N GLY A 210 -10.21 -10.69 -32.47
CA GLY A 210 -11.11 -11.78 -32.08
C GLY A 210 -10.45 -12.87 -31.22
N ARG A 211 -9.35 -12.53 -30.50
CA ARG A 211 -8.64 -13.48 -29.65
C ARG A 211 -9.30 -13.73 -28.31
N TYR A 212 -10.28 -12.95 -27.94
CA TYR A 212 -11.13 -13.22 -26.80
C TYR A 212 -12.37 -13.92 -27.32
N ASP A 213 -12.61 -15.16 -26.87
CA ASP A 213 -13.88 -15.83 -27.08
C ASP A 213 -15.01 -14.92 -26.58
N ASP A 214 -15.89 -14.59 -27.50
CA ASP A 214 -17.10 -13.83 -27.22
C ASP A 214 -18.07 -14.75 -26.46
N HIS A 215 -17.68 -15.13 -25.25
CA HIS A 215 -18.61 -15.73 -24.30
C HIS A 215 -19.59 -14.62 -23.91
N HIS A 216 -20.57 -14.39 -24.81
CA HIS A 216 -21.77 -13.65 -24.45
C HIS A 216 -22.32 -14.30 -23.18
N ARG A 217 -22.05 -13.69 -22.02
CA ARG A 217 -22.75 -14.09 -20.82
C ARG A 217 -24.23 -13.93 -21.11
N PRO A 218 -25.12 -14.88 -20.72
CA PRO A 218 -26.55 -14.74 -20.97
C PRO A 218 -27.12 -13.41 -20.51
N MET A 219 -26.47 -12.76 -19.53
CA MET A 219 -26.82 -11.43 -19.04
C MET A 219 -26.46 -10.27 -19.98
N ASP A 220 -25.49 -10.41 -20.88
CA ASP A 220 -25.08 -9.31 -21.76
C ASP A 220 -26.19 -8.94 -22.76
N GLY A 221 -26.95 -9.93 -23.22
CA GLY A 221 -28.14 -9.70 -24.03
C GLY A 221 -29.27 -8.97 -23.28
N VAL A 222 -29.45 -9.27 -21.99
CA VAL A 222 -30.41 -8.60 -21.12
C VAL A 222 -29.98 -7.16 -20.80
N LEU A 223 -28.70 -6.94 -20.50
CA LEU A 223 -28.16 -5.59 -20.23
C LEU A 223 -28.22 -4.70 -21.48
N ASN A 224 -27.90 -5.23 -22.65
CA ASN A 224 -28.01 -4.51 -23.93
C ASN A 224 -29.46 -4.19 -24.28
N ALA A 225 -30.38 -5.11 -24.01
CA ALA A 225 -31.83 -4.87 -24.21
C ALA A 225 -32.34 -3.80 -23.23
N GLN A 226 -31.93 -3.82 -21.96
CA GLN A 226 -32.24 -2.76 -20.99
C GLN A 226 -31.70 -1.40 -21.40
N GLY A 227 -30.45 -1.33 -21.87
CA GLY A 227 -29.84 -0.10 -22.40
C GLY A 227 -30.66 0.47 -23.55
N SER A 228 -31.03 -0.37 -24.54
CA SER A 228 -31.83 0.05 -25.67
C SER A 228 -33.25 0.53 -25.29
N ILE A 229 -33.87 -0.08 -24.27
CA ILE A 229 -35.16 0.35 -23.73
C ILE A 229 -35.03 1.71 -23.02
N MET A 230 -34.00 1.90 -22.23
CA MET A 230 -33.75 3.19 -21.56
C MET A 230 -33.49 4.31 -22.54
N ASP A 231 -32.73 4.08 -23.62
CA ASP A 231 -32.50 5.03 -24.69
C ASP A 231 -33.80 5.37 -25.44
N ALA A 232 -34.67 4.39 -25.69
CA ALA A 232 -35.98 4.61 -26.31
C ALA A 232 -36.89 5.44 -25.41
N LEU A 233 -36.90 5.16 -24.09
CA LEU A 233 -37.68 5.94 -23.12
C LEU A 233 -37.18 7.38 -22.99
N ALA A 234 -35.84 7.59 -23.00
CA ALA A 234 -35.27 8.93 -23.00
C ALA A 234 -35.70 9.73 -24.24
N LYS A 235 -35.65 9.15 -25.43
CA LYS A 235 -36.12 9.78 -26.67
C LYS A 235 -37.62 10.09 -26.65
N LEU A 236 -38.45 9.21 -26.06
CA LEU A 236 -39.89 9.46 -25.89
C LEU A 236 -40.14 10.61 -24.91
N ARG A 237 -39.38 10.72 -23.86
CA ARG A 237 -39.47 11.83 -22.91
C ARG A 237 -39.12 13.15 -23.59
N ASP A 238 -38.00 13.22 -24.32
CA ASP A 238 -37.56 14.42 -25.04
C ASP A 238 -38.59 14.84 -26.12
N LEU A 239 -39.23 13.90 -26.79
CA LEU A 239 -40.37 14.17 -27.71
C LEU A 239 -41.59 14.71 -26.97
N GLY A 240 -41.88 14.18 -25.77
CA GLY A 240 -42.97 14.66 -24.92
C GLY A 240 -42.77 16.07 -24.44
N ASP A 241 -41.54 16.38 -23.99
CA ASP A 241 -41.15 17.71 -23.52
C ASP A 241 -41.20 18.74 -24.67
N GLY A 242 -40.72 18.39 -25.86
CA GLY A 242 -40.81 19.25 -27.05
C GLY A 242 -42.25 19.45 -27.60
N LEU A 243 -43.17 18.52 -27.37
CA LEU A 243 -44.59 18.71 -27.66
C LEU A 243 -45.26 19.61 -26.62
N ALA A 244 -44.92 19.45 -25.34
CA ALA A 244 -45.43 20.29 -24.24
C ALA A 244 -44.98 21.76 -24.39
N GLU A 245 -43.80 21.98 -24.86
CA GLU A 245 -43.24 23.33 -25.12
C GLU A 245 -43.97 24.02 -26.27
N ARG A 246 -44.16 23.31 -27.39
CA ARG A 246 -44.94 23.81 -28.53
C ARG A 246 -46.41 24.07 -28.19
N TYR A 247 -47.02 23.29 -27.31
CA TYR A 247 -48.36 23.55 -26.81
C TYR A 247 -48.43 24.82 -25.93
N ARG A 248 -47.42 25.10 -25.13
CA ARG A 248 -47.34 26.34 -24.34
C ARG A 248 -47.15 27.56 -25.22
N GLU A 249 -46.26 27.51 -26.21
CA GLU A 249 -46.01 28.61 -27.13
C GLU A 249 -47.30 28.94 -27.95
N GLY A 250 -48.01 27.92 -28.42
CA GLY A 250 -49.26 28.14 -29.14
C GLY A 250 -50.41 28.69 -28.28
N TRP A 251 -50.38 28.46 -26.93
CA TRP A 251 -51.33 29.04 -25.99
C TRP A 251 -51.02 30.49 -25.63
N ASP A 252 -49.76 30.85 -25.58
CA ASP A 252 -49.32 32.22 -25.27
C ASP A 252 -49.57 33.17 -26.49
N GLU A 253 -49.36 32.71 -27.73
CA GLU A 253 -49.73 33.48 -28.93
C GLU A 253 -51.24 33.74 -29.05
N HIS A 254 -52.10 32.85 -28.54
CA HIS A 254 -53.54 33.06 -28.52
C HIS A 254 -54.03 34.02 -27.42
N ARG A 255 -53.20 34.30 -26.41
CA ARG A 255 -53.53 35.23 -25.31
C ARG A 255 -53.14 36.69 -25.59
N GLU A 256 -52.20 36.96 -26.48
CA GLU A 256 -51.78 38.31 -26.82
C GLU A 256 -52.56 38.89 -28.03
N GLY A 257 -53.54 38.13 -28.59
CA GLY A 257 -54.32 38.53 -29.74
C GLY A 257 -55.80 38.85 -29.46
N ILE A 258 -56.19 39.09 -28.15
CA ILE A 258 -57.53 39.52 -27.77
C ILE A 258 -57.46 40.86 -27.06
#